data_579e48a9b2d09d02fd1d35b26c0bd19e
#
_entry.id   579e48a9b2d09d02fd1d35b26c0bd19e
#
_cell.length_a   1.000
_cell.length_b   1.000
_cell.length_c   1.000
_cell.angle_alpha   90.00
_cell.angle_beta   90.00
_cell.angle_gamma   90.00
#
_symmetry.space_group_name_H-M   'P 1'
#
loop_
_entity.id
_entity.type
_entity.pdbx_description
1 polymer ?
#
loop_
_entity_poly.entity_id
_entity_poly.type
_entity_poly.pdbx_seq_one_letter_code
_entity_poly.pdbx_strand_id
1 'polypeptide(L)'
;MRLLREKIEQEGIVLSDGVLKVDSFLNHQIDPILMKEIGLEFARRFEADGITKIVTIESSGISPAVMAGLELGVKVVFARKRKSLTLTNNLLVSSVYSFTKQEENNIAVSSQFLSQEDRVLIIDDFLANGEAAKGLVDIVNQSGATVAGIGIVIEKSFQKGAQELVDLGHRVESLAKIASLKEGKVSFVEQLEEVTS
;
A
#
# COMPACT_ATOMS: atom_id res chain seq x y z
N MET A 1 -11.08 7.92 -4.51
CA MET A 1 -11.73 7.08 -5.53
C MET A 1 -13.16 6.74 -5.07
N ARG A 2 -14.18 7.15 -5.84
CA ARG A 2 -15.60 7.04 -5.44
C ARG A 2 -16.04 5.58 -5.25
N LEU A 3 -15.79 4.72 -6.24
CA LEU A 3 -16.18 3.31 -6.20
C LEU A 3 -15.68 2.57 -4.93
N LEU A 4 -14.43 2.83 -4.54
CA LEU A 4 -13.84 2.21 -3.33
C LEU A 4 -14.54 2.72 -2.05
N ARG A 5 -14.88 4.03 -1.98
CA ARG A 5 -15.60 4.60 -0.84
C ARG A 5 -16.99 3.98 -0.70
N GLU A 6 -17.76 3.94 -1.79
CA GLU A 6 -19.08 3.29 -1.82
C GLU A 6 -19.01 1.83 -1.36
N LYS A 7 -17.98 1.09 -1.81
CA LYS A 7 -17.77 -0.30 -1.40
C LYS A 7 -17.45 -0.42 0.10
N ILE A 8 -16.61 0.48 0.64
CA ILE A 8 -16.31 0.53 2.08
C ILE A 8 -17.58 0.85 2.90
N GLU A 9 -18.41 1.79 2.45
CA GLU A 9 -19.65 2.15 3.13
C GLU A 9 -20.68 1.02 3.14
N GLN A 10 -20.77 0.26 2.05
CA GLN A 10 -21.75 -0.82 1.89
C GLN A 10 -21.34 -2.12 2.58
N GLU A 11 -20.07 -2.47 2.53
CA GLU A 11 -19.58 -3.78 2.95
C GLU A 11 -18.51 -3.72 4.05
N GLY A 12 -17.96 -2.55 4.34
CA GLY A 12 -16.98 -2.39 5.42
C GLY A 12 -17.65 -2.50 6.79
N ILE A 13 -16.97 -3.14 7.73
CA ILE A 13 -17.47 -3.30 9.10
C ILE A 13 -16.50 -2.61 10.05
N VAL A 14 -16.95 -1.60 10.78
CA VAL A 14 -16.18 -0.94 11.83
C VAL A 14 -16.28 -1.79 13.09
N LEU A 15 -15.16 -2.39 13.49
CA LEU A 15 -15.08 -3.23 14.70
C LEU A 15 -14.75 -2.42 15.97
N SER A 16 -13.99 -1.33 15.79
CA SER A 16 -13.64 -0.39 16.85
C SER A 16 -13.16 0.92 16.23
N ASP A 17 -12.88 1.94 17.05
CA ASP A 17 -12.41 3.27 16.61
C ASP A 17 -11.10 3.26 15.80
N GLY A 18 -10.40 2.14 15.75
CA GLY A 18 -9.16 1.98 14.97
C GLY A 18 -9.19 0.85 13.96
N VAL A 19 -10.26 0.02 13.92
CA VAL A 19 -10.29 -1.22 13.13
C VAL A 19 -11.46 -1.23 12.16
N LEU A 20 -11.13 -1.20 10.87
CA LEU A 20 -12.05 -1.40 9.76
C LEU A 20 -11.76 -2.78 9.13
N LYS A 21 -12.80 -3.60 9.01
CA LYS A 21 -12.77 -4.89 8.34
C LYS A 21 -13.32 -4.74 6.93
N VAL A 22 -12.52 -5.16 5.94
CA VAL A 22 -12.85 -5.12 4.50
C VAL A 22 -12.61 -6.49 3.84
N ASP A 23 -12.88 -7.54 4.60
CA ASP A 23 -12.57 -8.92 4.22
C ASP A 23 -13.38 -9.42 3.03
N SER A 24 -14.57 -8.84 2.81
CA SER A 24 -15.49 -9.25 1.74
C SER A 24 -15.01 -8.89 0.34
N PHE A 25 -14.06 -7.94 0.20
CA PHE A 25 -13.65 -7.45 -1.13
C PHE A 25 -12.15 -7.16 -1.29
N LEU A 26 -11.36 -7.12 -0.20
CA LEU A 26 -9.94 -6.75 -0.28
C LEU A 26 -9.02 -7.75 0.42
N ASN A 27 -9.26 -8.07 1.71
CA ASN A 27 -8.25 -8.71 2.55
C ASN A 27 -8.40 -10.24 2.69
N HIS A 28 -9.56 -10.81 2.39
CA HIS A 28 -9.80 -12.25 2.46
C HIS A 28 -10.46 -12.76 1.19
N GLN A 29 -11.61 -12.20 0.84
CA GLN A 29 -12.19 -12.34 -0.50
C GLN A 29 -11.76 -11.13 -1.32
N ILE A 30 -11.38 -11.35 -2.56
CA ILE A 30 -10.93 -10.30 -3.48
C ILE A 30 -12.04 -10.07 -4.52
N ASP A 31 -12.49 -8.82 -4.64
CA ASP A 31 -13.35 -8.39 -5.73
C ASP A 31 -12.45 -8.00 -6.93
N PRO A 32 -12.39 -8.83 -8.00
CA PRO A 32 -11.46 -8.59 -9.09
C PRO A 32 -11.79 -7.35 -9.93
N ILE A 33 -13.08 -6.97 -9.98
CA ILE A 33 -13.52 -5.78 -10.71
C ILE A 33 -13.05 -4.53 -9.96
N LEU A 34 -13.26 -4.49 -8.64
CA LEU A 34 -12.76 -3.41 -7.81
C LEU A 34 -11.22 -3.33 -7.88
N MET A 35 -10.51 -4.46 -7.84
CA MET A 35 -9.05 -4.47 -7.94
C MET A 35 -8.55 -3.92 -9.28
N LYS A 36 -9.24 -4.23 -10.37
CA LYS A 36 -8.93 -3.67 -11.70
C LYS A 36 -9.03 -2.14 -11.66
N GLU A 37 -10.12 -1.60 -11.14
CA GLU A 37 -10.32 -0.14 -11.06
C GLU A 37 -9.28 0.54 -10.13
N ILE A 38 -8.90 -0.12 -9.05
CA ILE A 38 -7.81 0.32 -8.17
C ILE A 38 -6.48 0.35 -8.94
N GLY A 39 -6.18 -0.69 -9.71
CA GLY A 39 -4.98 -0.76 -10.54
C GLY A 39 -4.91 0.35 -11.58
N LEU A 40 -6.00 0.57 -12.31
CA LEU A 40 -6.15 1.66 -13.28
C LEU A 40 -5.92 3.05 -12.62
N GLU A 41 -6.51 3.28 -11.46
CA GLU A 41 -6.37 4.57 -10.76
C GLU A 41 -4.94 4.79 -10.27
N PHE A 42 -4.25 3.77 -9.76
CA PHE A 42 -2.83 3.90 -9.44
C PHE A 42 -1.98 4.12 -10.68
N ALA A 43 -2.22 3.38 -11.76
CA ALA A 43 -1.50 3.57 -13.01
C ALA A 43 -1.65 5.01 -13.52
N ARG A 44 -2.86 5.54 -13.54
CA ARG A 44 -3.15 6.93 -13.95
C ARG A 44 -2.41 7.97 -13.08
N ARG A 45 -2.35 7.76 -11.76
CA ARG A 45 -1.68 8.71 -10.85
C ARG A 45 -0.17 8.72 -10.99
N PHE A 46 0.42 7.60 -11.39
CA PHE A 46 1.86 7.42 -11.46
C PHE A 46 2.42 7.23 -12.88
N GLU A 47 1.59 7.44 -13.93
CA GLU A 47 2.00 7.24 -15.32
C GLU A 47 3.21 8.08 -15.75
N ALA A 48 3.33 9.31 -15.21
CA ALA A 48 4.43 10.23 -15.54
C ALA A 48 5.71 9.98 -14.74
N ASP A 49 5.68 9.07 -13.74
CA ASP A 49 6.80 8.89 -12.81
C ASP A 49 7.87 7.91 -13.30
N GLY A 50 7.70 7.31 -14.49
CA GLY A 50 8.68 6.39 -15.07
C GLY A 50 8.89 5.14 -14.23
N ILE A 51 7.83 4.57 -13.68
CA ILE A 51 7.87 3.37 -12.84
C ILE A 51 8.43 2.19 -13.63
N THR A 52 9.42 1.48 -13.08
CA THR A 52 9.99 0.26 -13.66
C THR A 52 9.60 -0.99 -12.88
N LYS A 53 9.17 -0.82 -11.63
CA LYS A 53 8.84 -1.92 -10.74
C LYS A 53 7.87 -1.50 -9.65
N ILE A 54 7.03 -2.43 -9.22
CA ILE A 54 6.19 -2.25 -8.03
C ILE A 54 6.72 -3.15 -6.92
N VAL A 55 6.73 -2.61 -5.69
CA VAL A 55 7.04 -3.35 -4.47
C VAL A 55 5.85 -3.28 -3.53
N THR A 56 5.50 -4.41 -2.94
CA THR A 56 4.41 -4.54 -1.97
C THR A 56 4.80 -5.50 -0.84
N ILE A 57 3.88 -5.76 0.08
CA ILE A 57 4.06 -6.73 1.16
C ILE A 57 2.94 -7.77 1.14
N GLU A 58 3.31 -9.04 1.43
CA GLU A 58 2.30 -10.10 1.59
C GLU A 58 1.39 -9.84 2.80
N SER A 59 0.08 -10.12 2.68
CA SER A 59 -0.59 -10.71 1.52
C SER A 59 -1.52 -9.73 0.80
N SER A 60 -2.20 -8.83 1.51
CA SER A 60 -3.32 -8.03 1.00
C SER A 60 -2.92 -6.96 -0.01
N GLY A 61 -1.67 -6.46 0.07
CA GLY A 61 -1.14 -5.52 -0.91
C GLY A 61 -0.87 -6.14 -2.29
N ILE A 62 -0.80 -7.48 -2.39
CA ILE A 62 -0.45 -8.16 -3.66
C ILE A 62 -1.51 -7.93 -4.73
N SER A 63 -2.79 -8.04 -4.41
CA SER A 63 -3.85 -7.92 -5.41
C SER A 63 -3.91 -6.55 -6.09
N PRO A 64 -3.94 -5.42 -5.37
CA PRO A 64 -3.90 -4.09 -6.00
C PRO A 64 -2.57 -3.84 -6.73
N ALA A 65 -1.44 -4.32 -6.19
CA ALA A 65 -0.14 -4.17 -6.83
C ALA A 65 -0.06 -4.91 -8.17
N VAL A 66 -0.61 -6.13 -8.26
CA VAL A 66 -0.63 -6.90 -9.52
C VAL A 66 -1.47 -6.20 -10.58
N MET A 67 -2.62 -5.63 -10.20
CA MET A 67 -3.45 -4.89 -11.16
C MET A 67 -2.78 -3.60 -11.64
N ALA A 68 -2.15 -2.84 -10.74
CA ALA A 68 -1.36 -1.67 -11.13
C ALA A 68 -0.16 -2.05 -12.02
N GLY A 69 0.51 -3.18 -11.71
CA GLY A 69 1.60 -3.71 -12.50
C GLY A 69 1.18 -4.13 -13.90
N LEU A 70 -0.02 -4.70 -14.05
CA LEU A 70 -0.62 -5.04 -15.34
C LEU A 70 -0.83 -3.78 -16.19
N GLU A 71 -1.40 -2.73 -15.62
CA GLU A 71 -1.70 -1.48 -16.32
C GLU A 71 -0.41 -0.69 -16.68
N LEU A 72 0.58 -0.65 -15.79
CA LEU A 72 1.87 0.02 -16.03
C LEU A 72 2.84 -0.83 -16.88
N GLY A 73 2.53 -2.10 -17.13
CA GLY A 73 3.42 -3.01 -17.86
C GLY A 73 4.70 -3.39 -17.09
N VAL A 74 4.69 -3.36 -15.75
CA VAL A 74 5.87 -3.60 -14.92
C VAL A 74 5.72 -4.80 -13.98
N LYS A 75 6.85 -5.38 -13.58
CA LYS A 75 6.85 -6.52 -12.65
C LYS A 75 6.56 -6.07 -11.22
N VAL A 76 5.92 -6.97 -10.48
CA VAL A 76 5.60 -6.79 -9.05
C VAL A 76 6.47 -7.72 -8.21
N VAL A 77 7.11 -7.16 -7.19
CA VAL A 77 7.88 -7.88 -6.17
C VAL A 77 7.17 -7.72 -4.84
N PHE A 78 6.98 -8.79 -4.09
CA PHE A 78 6.39 -8.69 -2.76
C PHE A 78 7.37 -9.14 -1.67
N ALA A 79 7.45 -8.33 -0.63
CA ALA A 79 8.20 -8.65 0.58
C ALA A 79 7.49 -9.75 1.37
N ARG A 80 8.25 -10.73 1.85
CA ARG A 80 7.74 -11.86 2.63
C ARG A 80 7.98 -11.66 4.11
N LYS A 81 6.97 -11.94 4.93
CA LYS A 81 7.02 -11.84 6.40
C LYS A 81 7.75 -13.02 7.05
N ARG A 82 7.94 -14.12 6.33
CA ARG A 82 8.64 -15.30 6.84
C ARG A 82 9.78 -15.69 5.91
N LYS A 83 10.90 -16.15 6.48
CA LYS A 83 11.98 -16.75 5.69
C LYS A 83 11.42 -17.96 4.93
N SER A 84 11.44 -17.89 3.60
CA SER A 84 11.18 -19.05 2.75
C SER A 84 12.44 -19.91 2.68
N LEU A 85 12.28 -21.23 2.63
CA LEU A 85 13.41 -22.15 2.40
C LEU A 85 14.14 -21.89 1.07
N THR A 86 13.44 -21.22 0.13
CA THR A 86 13.98 -20.86 -1.19
C THR A 86 14.63 -19.46 -1.22
N LEU A 87 14.53 -18.67 -0.14
CA LEU A 87 15.12 -17.34 0.02
C LEU A 87 16.32 -17.43 0.96
N THR A 88 17.44 -18.01 0.49
CA THR A 88 18.57 -18.32 1.34
C THR A 88 19.76 -17.38 1.21
N ASN A 89 19.89 -16.64 0.09
CA ASN A 89 21.07 -15.80 -0.17
C ASN A 89 20.65 -14.40 -0.67
N ASN A 90 21.43 -13.39 -0.30
CA ASN A 90 21.30 -11.99 -0.78
C ASN A 90 19.91 -11.40 -0.54
N LEU A 91 19.50 -11.35 0.72
CA LEU A 91 18.23 -10.76 1.13
C LEU A 91 18.42 -9.30 1.52
N LEU A 92 17.51 -8.45 1.06
CA LEU A 92 17.22 -7.13 1.60
C LEU A 92 16.19 -7.34 2.70
N VAL A 93 16.50 -6.93 3.92
CA VAL A 93 15.66 -7.21 5.11
C VAL A 93 15.39 -5.93 5.87
N SER A 94 14.15 -5.74 6.27
CA SER A 94 13.75 -4.65 7.16
C SER A 94 12.89 -5.18 8.31
N SER A 95 12.98 -4.55 9.47
CA SER A 95 12.13 -4.85 10.63
C SER A 95 10.89 -3.94 10.59
N VAL A 96 9.72 -4.55 10.77
CA VAL A 96 8.44 -3.87 10.79
C VAL A 96 7.72 -4.19 12.09
N TYR A 97 7.38 -3.16 12.87
CA TYR A 97 6.62 -3.33 14.09
C TYR A 97 5.13 -3.50 13.81
N SER A 98 4.54 -4.60 14.30
CA SER A 98 3.11 -4.83 14.22
C SER A 98 2.42 -4.32 15.48
N PHE A 99 1.74 -3.18 15.41
CA PHE A 99 0.97 -2.64 16.53
C PHE A 99 -0.19 -3.57 16.97
N THR A 100 -0.77 -4.31 16.02
CA THR A 100 -1.88 -5.23 16.32
C THR A 100 -1.42 -6.44 17.11
N LYS A 101 -0.21 -6.95 16.82
CA LYS A 101 0.36 -8.13 17.48
C LYS A 101 1.40 -7.78 18.55
N GLN A 102 1.80 -6.49 18.63
CA GLN A 102 2.86 -5.99 19.52
C GLN A 102 4.18 -6.77 19.37
N GLU A 103 4.54 -7.11 18.15
CA GLU A 103 5.76 -7.85 17.83
C GLU A 103 6.50 -7.24 16.63
N GLU A 104 7.81 -7.38 16.60
CA GLU A 104 8.62 -7.08 15.43
C GLU A 104 8.59 -8.26 14.46
N ASN A 105 8.34 -7.97 13.20
CA ASN A 105 8.42 -8.94 12.13
C ASN A 105 9.42 -8.48 11.09
N ASN A 106 10.30 -9.37 10.67
CA ASN A 106 11.16 -9.09 9.54
C ASN A 106 10.43 -9.35 8.24
N ILE A 107 10.56 -8.39 7.32
CA ILE A 107 10.17 -8.56 5.92
C ILE A 107 11.41 -8.66 5.05
N ALA A 108 11.34 -9.45 4.00
CA ALA A 108 12.49 -9.71 3.15
C ALA A 108 12.13 -9.79 1.66
N VAL A 109 13.02 -9.27 0.83
CA VAL A 109 13.00 -9.39 -0.63
C VAL A 109 14.35 -9.92 -1.09
N SER A 110 14.39 -10.79 -2.11
CA SER A 110 15.65 -11.16 -2.74
C SER A 110 16.22 -10.00 -3.54
N SER A 111 17.49 -9.66 -3.32
CA SER A 111 18.18 -8.56 -4.01
C SER A 111 18.24 -8.74 -5.54
N GLN A 112 18.11 -9.98 -6.03
CA GLN A 112 18.07 -10.26 -7.48
C GLN A 112 16.88 -9.62 -8.21
N PHE A 113 15.84 -9.20 -7.49
CA PHE A 113 14.62 -8.63 -8.08
C PHE A 113 14.55 -7.10 -8.00
N LEU A 114 15.51 -6.46 -7.31
CA LEU A 114 15.62 -5.00 -7.22
C LEU A 114 17.03 -4.58 -7.60
N SER A 115 17.15 -3.53 -8.40
CA SER A 115 18.41 -2.96 -8.84
C SER A 115 18.45 -1.44 -8.60
N GLN A 116 19.63 -0.86 -8.58
CA GLN A 116 19.84 0.58 -8.43
C GLN A 116 19.20 1.43 -9.56
N GLU A 117 18.89 0.81 -10.69
CA GLU A 117 18.25 1.48 -11.83
C GLU A 117 16.73 1.51 -11.72
N ASP A 118 16.17 0.78 -10.75
CA ASP A 118 14.72 0.70 -10.59
C ASP A 118 14.14 2.01 -10.02
N ARG A 119 13.03 2.42 -10.60
CA ARG A 119 12.13 3.44 -10.07
C ARG A 119 10.88 2.74 -9.54
N VAL A 120 10.79 2.65 -8.23
CA VAL A 120 9.86 1.78 -7.53
C VAL A 120 8.62 2.54 -7.08
N LEU A 121 7.44 2.02 -7.44
CA LEU A 121 6.18 2.36 -6.81
C LEU A 121 5.90 1.35 -5.69
N ILE A 122 5.77 1.82 -4.46
CA ILE A 122 5.31 0.99 -3.34
C ILE A 122 3.78 1.00 -3.32
N ILE A 123 3.15 -0.17 -3.23
CA ILE A 123 1.68 -0.28 -3.09
C ILE A 123 1.35 -1.13 -1.87
N ASP A 124 0.41 -0.65 -1.04
CA ASP A 124 -0.10 -1.41 0.11
C ASP A 124 -1.61 -1.21 0.27
N ASP A 125 -2.28 -2.15 0.97
CA ASP A 125 -3.72 -2.12 1.19
C ASP A 125 -4.13 -1.07 2.24
N PHE A 126 -3.43 -1.01 3.38
CA PHE A 126 -3.71 -0.06 4.47
C PHE A 126 -2.49 0.76 4.87
N LEU A 127 -2.71 2.05 5.10
CA LEU A 127 -1.75 2.93 5.77
C LEU A 127 -2.34 3.40 7.11
N ALA A 128 -1.70 2.97 8.19
CA ALA A 128 -2.03 3.32 9.57
C ALA A 128 -0.88 4.13 10.20
N ASN A 129 -0.01 3.49 10.97
CA ASN A 129 1.20 4.12 11.52
C ASN A 129 2.39 4.16 10.54
N GLY A 130 2.25 3.55 9.37
CA GLY A 130 3.26 3.61 8.31
C GLY A 130 4.41 2.61 8.40
N GLU A 131 4.40 1.71 9.37
CA GLU A 131 5.54 0.81 9.60
C GLU A 131 5.84 -0.11 8.40
N ALA A 132 4.80 -0.70 7.79
CA ALA A 132 4.97 -1.53 6.61
C ALA A 132 5.55 -0.73 5.43
N ALA A 133 5.01 0.45 5.16
CA ALA A 133 5.49 1.32 4.09
C ALA A 133 6.94 1.77 4.32
N LYS A 134 7.30 2.16 5.55
CA LYS A 134 8.69 2.50 5.92
C LYS A 134 9.64 1.31 5.74
N GLY A 135 9.21 0.12 6.14
CA GLY A 135 9.99 -1.10 5.92
C GLY A 135 10.23 -1.40 4.45
N LEU A 136 9.22 -1.16 3.59
CA LEU A 136 9.37 -1.30 2.14
C LEU A 136 10.29 -0.22 1.55
N VAL A 137 10.18 1.04 2.03
CA VAL A 137 11.09 2.13 1.67
C VAL A 137 12.54 1.75 2.02
N ASP A 138 12.77 1.22 3.22
CA ASP A 138 14.11 0.77 3.64
C ASP A 138 14.65 -0.33 2.71
N ILE A 139 13.86 -1.34 2.36
CA ILE A 139 14.23 -2.40 1.41
C ILE A 139 14.61 -1.82 0.04
N VAL A 140 13.83 -0.89 -0.48
CA VAL A 140 14.11 -0.22 -1.77
C VAL A 140 15.43 0.55 -1.67
N ASN A 141 15.66 1.30 -0.60
CA ASN A 141 16.90 2.04 -0.37
C ASN A 141 18.13 1.12 -0.26
N GLN A 142 18.01 -0.03 0.41
CA GLN A 142 19.08 -1.03 0.50
C GLN A 142 19.50 -1.56 -0.87
N SER A 143 18.60 -1.62 -1.84
CA SER A 143 18.92 -2.03 -3.22
C SER A 143 19.60 -0.94 -4.06
N GLY A 144 19.64 0.29 -3.56
CA GLY A 144 20.07 1.47 -4.31
C GLY A 144 19.01 2.04 -5.28
N ALA A 145 17.82 1.42 -5.34
CA ALA A 145 16.71 1.89 -6.17
C ALA A 145 16.09 3.20 -5.62
N THR A 146 15.33 3.87 -6.45
CA THR A 146 14.61 5.11 -6.08
C THR A 146 13.15 4.80 -5.80
N VAL A 147 12.62 5.26 -4.65
CA VAL A 147 11.18 5.28 -4.38
C VAL A 147 10.55 6.43 -5.16
N ALA A 148 9.79 6.13 -6.21
CA ALA A 148 9.10 7.14 -7.02
C ALA A 148 7.80 7.63 -6.38
N GLY A 149 7.16 6.76 -5.58
CA GLY A 149 5.98 7.11 -4.80
C GLY A 149 5.40 5.93 -4.04
N ILE A 150 4.39 6.22 -3.24
CA ILE A 150 3.69 5.25 -2.39
C ILE A 150 2.20 5.35 -2.68
N GLY A 151 1.60 4.26 -3.16
CA GLY A 151 0.18 4.12 -3.43
C GLY A 151 -0.50 3.31 -2.33
N ILE A 152 -1.55 3.86 -1.74
CA ILE A 152 -2.28 3.26 -0.63
C ILE A 152 -3.76 3.10 -1.02
N VAL A 153 -4.30 1.89 -0.83
CA VAL A 153 -5.73 1.67 -1.10
C VAL A 153 -6.58 2.39 -0.06
N ILE A 154 -6.33 2.17 1.24
CA ILE A 154 -7.09 2.77 2.34
C ILE A 154 -6.13 3.40 3.36
N GLU A 155 -6.21 4.71 3.52
CA GLU A 155 -5.46 5.47 4.51
C GLU A 155 -6.34 5.78 5.72
N LYS A 156 -5.83 5.52 6.92
CA LYS A 156 -6.42 5.99 8.18
C LYS A 156 -5.81 7.35 8.51
N SER A 157 -6.36 8.44 7.94
CA SER A 157 -5.79 9.79 8.06
C SER A 157 -5.80 10.36 9.49
N PHE A 158 -6.51 9.71 10.42
CA PHE A 158 -6.45 10.02 11.85
C PHE A 158 -5.22 9.43 12.55
N GLN A 159 -4.39 8.69 11.82
CA GLN A 159 -3.10 8.17 12.28
C GLN A 159 -1.96 8.86 11.51
N LYS A 160 -0.76 8.80 12.06
CA LYS A 160 0.34 9.66 11.62
C LYS A 160 1.15 9.13 10.43
N GLY A 161 0.93 7.89 9.99
CA GLY A 161 1.79 7.23 9.01
C GLY A 161 1.92 7.98 7.68
N ALA A 162 0.83 8.55 7.16
CA ALA A 162 0.88 9.32 5.92
C ALA A 162 1.73 10.59 6.07
N GLN A 163 1.53 11.33 7.17
CA GLN A 163 2.30 12.54 7.44
C GLN A 163 3.79 12.23 7.61
N GLU A 164 4.14 11.19 8.37
CA GLU A 164 5.54 10.80 8.57
C GLU A 164 6.24 10.42 7.24
N LEU A 165 5.55 9.74 6.31
CA LEU A 165 6.10 9.44 5.00
C LEU A 165 6.28 10.69 4.13
N VAL A 166 5.36 11.64 4.20
CA VAL A 166 5.47 12.92 3.50
C VAL A 166 6.62 13.76 4.08
N ASP A 167 6.77 13.79 5.40
CA ASP A 167 7.87 14.50 6.09
C ASP A 167 9.24 13.91 5.72
N LEU A 168 9.30 12.61 5.40
CA LEU A 168 10.49 11.95 4.86
C LEU A 168 10.72 12.24 3.36
N GLY A 169 9.88 13.05 2.73
CA GLY A 169 10.01 13.46 1.33
C GLY A 169 9.36 12.54 0.31
N HIS A 170 8.53 11.57 0.74
CA HIS A 170 7.86 10.67 -0.19
C HIS A 170 6.51 11.22 -0.65
N ARG A 171 6.21 11.04 -1.94
CA ARG A 171 4.87 11.25 -2.48
C ARG A 171 3.96 10.11 -2.06
N VAL A 172 2.84 10.41 -1.38
CA VAL A 172 1.84 9.44 -0.93
C VAL A 172 0.50 9.72 -1.59
N GLU A 173 -0.02 8.74 -2.31
CA GLU A 173 -1.33 8.79 -2.98
C GLU A 173 -2.25 7.73 -2.39
N SER A 174 -3.31 8.18 -1.71
CA SER A 174 -4.29 7.29 -1.10
C SER A 174 -5.63 7.36 -1.83
N LEU A 175 -6.23 6.19 -2.14
CA LEU A 175 -7.46 6.12 -2.92
C LEU A 175 -8.71 6.37 -2.07
N ALA A 176 -8.69 5.97 -0.80
CA ALA A 176 -9.70 6.30 0.19
C ALA A 176 -9.01 6.78 1.48
N LYS A 177 -9.31 8.01 1.91
CA LYS A 177 -8.79 8.61 3.14
C LYS A 177 -9.89 8.62 4.19
N ILE A 178 -9.72 7.83 5.26
CA ILE A 178 -10.67 7.72 6.37
C ILE A 178 -10.31 8.77 7.41
N ALA A 179 -11.26 9.67 7.70
CA ALA A 179 -11.11 10.69 8.72
C ALA A 179 -11.39 10.15 10.13
N SER A 180 -12.33 9.21 10.28
CA SER A 180 -12.63 8.57 11.56
C SER A 180 -13.38 7.25 11.39
N LEU A 181 -13.29 6.41 12.44
CA LEU A 181 -14.04 5.16 12.61
C LEU A 181 -14.73 5.23 13.98
N LYS A 182 -15.90 5.89 14.05
CA LYS A 182 -16.60 6.10 15.33
C LYS A 182 -18.04 5.60 15.22
N GLU A 183 -18.55 5.10 16.35
CA GLU A 183 -19.95 4.66 16.47
C GLU A 183 -20.38 3.67 15.37
N GLY A 184 -19.45 2.80 14.97
CA GLY A 184 -19.70 1.83 13.89
C GLY A 184 -19.77 2.43 12.48
N LYS A 185 -19.39 3.70 12.29
CA LYS A 185 -19.45 4.41 11.01
C LYS A 185 -18.08 4.80 10.50
N VAL A 186 -17.96 4.81 9.17
CA VAL A 186 -16.78 5.34 8.46
C VAL A 186 -17.06 6.78 8.06
N SER A 187 -16.14 7.69 8.36
CA SER A 187 -16.15 9.05 7.81
C SER A 187 -14.91 9.25 6.95
N PHE A 188 -15.07 9.83 5.78
CA PHE A 188 -13.96 10.12 4.87
C PHE A 188 -13.50 11.56 5.00
N VAL A 189 -12.22 11.79 4.69
CA VAL A 189 -11.71 13.14 4.47
C VAL A 189 -12.39 13.69 3.21
N GLU A 190 -12.98 14.88 3.32
CA GLU A 190 -13.57 15.57 2.18
C GLU A 190 -12.47 15.91 1.17
N GLN A 191 -12.58 15.41 -0.04
CA GLN A 191 -11.77 15.92 -1.14
C GLN A 191 -12.45 17.20 -1.61
N LEU A 192 -11.73 18.32 -1.53
CA LEU A 192 -12.06 19.49 -2.33
C LEU A 192 -12.05 19.00 -3.78
N GLU A 193 -13.23 18.92 -4.41
CA GLU A 193 -13.30 18.70 -5.84
C GLU A 193 -12.55 19.87 -6.48
N GLU A 194 -11.43 19.57 -7.13
CA GLU A 194 -10.82 20.53 -8.04
C GLU A 194 -11.86 20.78 -9.12
N VAL A 195 -12.57 21.89 -8.96
CA VAL A 195 -13.43 22.45 -10.00
C VAL A 195 -12.50 22.89 -11.11
N THR A 196 -12.26 21.98 -12.05
CA THR A 196 -11.67 22.34 -13.33
C THR A 196 -12.71 23.16 -14.09
N SER A 197 -12.54 24.46 -14.01
CA SER A 197 -13.19 25.44 -14.88
C SER A 197 -12.59 25.39 -16.26
#